data_852c84ae33e030d4cb8ba2e7ad086851
#
_entry.id   852c84ae33e030d4cb8ba2e7ad086851
#
_cell.length_a   1.000
_cell.length_b   1.000
_cell.length_c   1.000
_cell.angle_alpha   90.00
_cell.angle_beta   90.00
_cell.angle_gamma   90.00
#
_symmetry.space_group_name_H-M   'P 1'
#
loop_
_entity.id
_entity.type
_entity.pdbx_description
1 polymer ?
#
loop_
_entity_poly.entity_id
_entity_poly.type
_entity_poly.pdbx_seq_one_letter_code
_entity_poly.pdbx_strand_id
1 'polypeptide(L)'
;IDALEAEHTGLSVVPDARSRPRQRLATYLLELLADEWLIVAACWERWFFSEDGRAPSHRAFNEQQWGAIFGVGQSGLARRAAGARFFEDAFGISQARSNPRGPFAGLIQLGCTDATEPAWRDSLHRVLQALERHFDTHDYVLGGRPSLGDFGLLGPLYAHFYRDPVPGFALRVFFPLVCEWVERTNGEGCLGARRYGQKLYSVAADGSLEGRCGTSDEGDWLAEDAVPETLMPVLRTFFEEMWPFLKASIEALQRYVESAEHTRGEELPRKTFTATPGFEALQTGEGALTVPFEIGGVRARRMVVPYQIWMLARLAEAIRDCDRERLAPWLAQFPNGEEILELEARLEGVRVRKVGGRLFSA
;
A
#
# COMPACT_ATOMS: atom_id res chain seq x y z
N ILE A 1 5.77 -13.19 -5.35
CA ILE A 1 5.93 -14.00 -4.14
C ILE A 1 5.24 -15.34 -4.32
N ASP A 2 3.93 -15.40 -4.64
CA ASP A 2 3.18 -16.68 -4.74
C ASP A 2 3.87 -17.73 -5.64
N ALA A 3 4.43 -17.31 -6.80
CA ALA A 3 5.16 -18.21 -7.69
C ALA A 3 6.47 -18.72 -7.04
N LEU A 4 7.19 -17.85 -6.33
CA LEU A 4 8.42 -18.24 -5.64
C LEU A 4 8.13 -19.19 -4.45
N GLU A 5 7.04 -18.93 -3.72
CA GLU A 5 6.59 -19.81 -2.64
C GLU A 5 6.24 -21.23 -3.15
N ALA A 6 5.67 -21.33 -4.36
CA ALA A 6 5.35 -22.62 -4.96
C ALA A 6 6.58 -23.39 -5.46
N GLU A 7 7.67 -22.69 -5.79
CA GLU A 7 8.90 -23.28 -6.32
C GLU A 7 9.95 -23.58 -5.23
N HIS A 8 9.89 -22.90 -4.10
CA HIS A 8 10.90 -22.98 -3.04
C HIS A 8 10.33 -23.57 -1.74
N THR A 9 11.00 -24.60 -1.23
CA THR A 9 10.63 -25.30 0.02
C THR A 9 11.27 -24.71 1.27
N GLY A 10 11.79 -23.48 1.20
CA GLY A 10 12.41 -22.78 2.34
C GLY A 10 11.38 -22.23 3.34
N LEU A 11 11.82 -21.31 4.17
CA LEU A 11 10.92 -20.60 5.08
C LEU A 11 9.94 -19.75 4.27
N SER A 12 8.67 -20.10 4.29
CA SER A 12 7.61 -19.36 3.63
C SER A 12 7.42 -17.98 4.27
N VAL A 13 7.13 -16.96 3.46
CA VAL A 13 6.67 -15.64 3.93
C VAL A 13 5.14 -15.52 3.92
N VAL A 14 4.45 -16.55 3.45
CA VAL A 14 2.99 -16.64 3.45
C VAL A 14 2.54 -17.70 4.47
N PRO A 15 1.77 -17.34 5.49
CA PRO A 15 1.26 -18.29 6.47
C PRO A 15 0.41 -19.39 5.81
N ASP A 16 0.52 -20.61 6.34
CA ASP A 16 -0.21 -21.77 5.83
C ASP A 16 -1.73 -21.63 6.05
N ALA A 17 -2.51 -21.97 5.04
CA ALA A 17 -3.97 -21.75 5.03
C ALA A 17 -4.71 -22.57 6.11
N ARG A 18 -4.23 -23.76 6.45
CA ARG A 18 -4.92 -24.66 7.38
C ARG A 18 -4.54 -24.40 8.83
N SER A 19 -3.24 -24.24 9.09
CA SER A 19 -2.73 -24.03 10.43
C SER A 19 -2.78 -22.58 10.91
N ARG A 20 -2.66 -21.61 9.96
CA ARG A 20 -2.54 -20.16 10.24
C ARG A 20 -3.49 -19.28 9.41
N PRO A 21 -4.81 -19.58 9.36
CA PRO A 21 -5.77 -18.90 8.48
C PRO A 21 -5.91 -17.40 8.78
N ARG A 22 -5.89 -16.98 10.07
CA ARG A 22 -6.01 -15.55 10.44
C ARG A 22 -4.77 -14.77 10.04
N GLN A 23 -3.58 -15.29 10.33
CA GLN A 23 -2.31 -14.69 9.93
C GLN A 23 -2.21 -14.62 8.40
N ARG A 24 -2.62 -15.66 7.70
CA ARG A 24 -2.66 -15.67 6.23
C ARG A 24 -3.56 -14.58 5.68
N LEU A 25 -4.80 -14.49 6.14
CA LEU A 25 -5.72 -13.44 5.70
C LEU A 25 -5.15 -12.05 6.01
N ALA A 26 -4.64 -11.83 7.22
CA ALA A 26 -4.05 -10.55 7.62
C ALA A 26 -2.94 -10.08 6.68
N THR A 27 -2.04 -10.98 6.22
CA THR A 27 -0.94 -10.58 5.32
C THR A 27 -1.43 -10.14 3.94
N TYR A 28 -2.45 -10.80 3.38
CA TYR A 28 -3.03 -10.38 2.10
C TYR A 28 -3.84 -9.09 2.21
N LEU A 29 -4.52 -8.86 3.33
CA LEU A 29 -5.20 -7.59 3.60
C LEU A 29 -4.19 -6.43 3.71
N LEU A 30 -3.06 -6.66 4.37
CA LEU A 30 -1.99 -5.67 4.48
C LEU A 30 -1.32 -5.37 3.13
N GLU A 31 -1.04 -6.40 2.33
CA GLU A 31 -0.51 -6.22 0.96
C GLU A 31 -1.47 -5.34 0.14
N LEU A 32 -2.75 -5.67 0.14
CA LEU A 32 -3.76 -4.92 -0.63
C LEU A 32 -3.94 -3.50 -0.12
N LEU A 33 -3.96 -3.30 1.21
CA LEU A 33 -4.02 -1.98 1.84
C LEU A 33 -2.82 -1.12 1.45
N ALA A 34 -1.63 -1.68 1.49
CA ALA A 34 -0.39 -0.98 1.18
C ALA A 34 -0.31 -0.57 -0.29
N ASP A 35 -0.50 -1.53 -1.20
CA ASP A 35 -0.32 -1.34 -2.63
C ASP A 35 -1.39 -0.44 -3.26
N GLU A 36 -2.60 -0.45 -2.73
CA GLU A 36 -3.73 0.17 -3.41
C GLU A 36 -4.40 1.30 -2.62
N TRP A 37 -4.07 1.46 -1.33
CA TRP A 37 -4.63 2.52 -0.49
C TRP A 37 -3.55 3.45 0.06
N LEU A 38 -2.62 2.95 0.86
CA LEU A 38 -1.58 3.78 1.48
C LEU A 38 -0.66 4.44 0.44
N ILE A 39 -0.45 3.80 -0.70
CA ILE A 39 0.33 4.35 -1.81
C ILE A 39 -0.21 5.69 -2.31
N VAL A 40 -1.51 5.98 -2.17
CA VAL A 40 -2.12 7.23 -2.62
C VAL A 40 -1.56 8.41 -1.82
N ALA A 41 -1.61 8.33 -0.49
CA ALA A 41 -1.06 9.36 0.38
C ALA A 41 0.47 9.44 0.26
N ALA A 42 1.14 8.29 0.14
CA ALA A 42 2.58 8.22 -0.05
C ALA A 42 3.06 8.92 -1.34
N CYS A 43 2.39 8.67 -2.45
CA CYS A 43 2.68 9.36 -3.71
C CYS A 43 2.35 10.86 -3.64
N TRP A 44 1.27 11.21 -2.92
CA TRP A 44 0.91 12.61 -2.75
C TRP A 44 2.01 13.40 -2.04
N GLU A 45 2.56 12.89 -0.93
CA GLU A 45 3.69 13.50 -0.21
C GLU A 45 4.89 13.75 -1.15
N ARG A 46 5.26 12.76 -1.96
CA ARG A 46 6.36 12.91 -2.93
C ARG A 46 6.13 14.08 -3.89
N TRP A 47 4.97 14.14 -4.51
CA TRP A 47 4.71 15.15 -5.53
C TRP A 47 4.46 16.54 -4.93
N PHE A 48 3.77 16.60 -3.79
CA PHE A 48 3.50 17.83 -3.08
C PHE A 48 4.79 18.56 -2.68
N PHE A 49 5.74 17.85 -2.07
CA PHE A 49 7.01 18.44 -1.70
C PHE A 49 7.98 18.65 -2.87
N SER A 50 7.69 18.08 -4.03
CA SER A 50 8.41 18.33 -5.27
C SER A 50 7.92 19.58 -6.04
N GLU A 51 6.80 20.19 -5.66
CA GLU A 51 6.34 21.45 -6.24
C GLU A 51 7.36 22.59 -6.05
N ASP A 52 7.37 23.53 -7.01
CA ASP A 52 8.31 24.65 -6.99
C ASP A 52 8.22 25.47 -5.70
N GLY A 53 9.36 25.74 -5.10
CA GLY A 53 9.49 26.55 -3.90
C GLY A 53 9.11 25.88 -2.58
N ARG A 54 8.50 24.69 -2.58
CA ARG A 54 8.08 24.02 -1.33
C ARG A 54 9.25 23.45 -0.56
N ALA A 55 10.02 22.55 -1.18
CA ALA A 55 11.17 21.92 -0.55
C ALA A 55 12.27 21.66 -1.59
N PRO A 56 13.20 22.61 -1.80
CA PRO A 56 14.22 22.49 -2.85
C PRO A 56 15.10 21.24 -2.74
N SER A 57 15.43 20.79 -1.54
CA SER A 57 16.21 19.55 -1.33
C SER A 57 15.42 18.30 -1.71
N HIS A 58 14.14 18.28 -1.43
CA HIS A 58 13.24 17.17 -1.81
C HIS A 58 13.07 17.12 -3.35
N ARG A 59 12.85 18.28 -3.97
CA ARG A 59 12.80 18.41 -5.43
C ARG A 59 14.09 17.91 -6.07
N ALA A 60 15.25 18.39 -5.60
CA ALA A 60 16.56 18.00 -6.14
C ALA A 60 16.81 16.48 -5.99
N PHE A 61 16.39 15.89 -4.88
CA PHE A 61 16.48 14.44 -4.67
C PHE A 61 15.65 13.68 -5.71
N ASN A 62 14.40 14.07 -5.92
CA ASN A 62 13.53 13.42 -6.89
C ASN A 62 14.01 13.61 -8.34
N GLU A 63 14.48 14.79 -8.72
CA GLU A 63 15.15 15.03 -9.99
C GLU A 63 16.33 14.09 -10.20
N GLN A 64 17.14 13.85 -9.16
CA GLN A 64 18.27 12.91 -9.24
C GLN A 64 17.80 11.47 -9.40
N GLN A 65 16.74 11.05 -8.71
CA GLN A 65 16.19 9.69 -8.83
C GLN A 65 15.65 9.43 -10.25
N TRP A 66 14.85 10.33 -10.79
CA TRP A 66 14.35 10.22 -12.16
C TRP A 66 15.45 10.38 -13.20
N GLY A 67 16.42 11.23 -12.91
CA GLY A 67 17.62 11.38 -13.73
C GLY A 67 18.44 10.10 -13.81
N ALA A 68 18.44 9.25 -12.78
CA ALA A 68 19.08 7.94 -12.83
C ALA A 68 18.43 7.00 -13.87
N ILE A 69 17.13 7.20 -14.12
CA ILE A 69 16.38 6.43 -15.13
C ILE A 69 16.61 7.00 -16.53
N PHE A 70 16.43 8.32 -16.70
CA PHE A 70 16.44 8.96 -18.01
C PHE A 70 17.82 9.48 -18.45
N GLY A 71 18.75 9.59 -17.53
CA GLY A 71 20.13 10.05 -17.76
C GLY A 71 21.18 8.94 -17.66
N VAL A 72 20.85 7.72 -18.08
CA VAL A 72 21.78 6.58 -18.06
C VAL A 72 23.06 6.92 -18.82
N GLY A 73 24.22 6.63 -18.23
CA GLY A 73 25.53 6.95 -18.78
C GLY A 73 26.02 8.38 -18.61
N GLN A 74 25.22 9.27 -18.00
CA GLN A 74 25.58 10.66 -17.74
C GLN A 74 26.16 10.86 -16.32
N SER A 75 26.94 11.93 -16.12
CA SER A 75 27.46 12.34 -14.81
C SER A 75 26.38 13.00 -13.94
N GLY A 76 26.65 13.20 -12.64
CA GLY A 76 25.71 13.65 -11.64
C GLY A 76 24.85 14.88 -12.01
N LEU A 77 25.48 15.97 -12.47
CA LEU A 77 24.73 17.19 -12.85
C LEU A 77 23.90 17.01 -14.12
N ALA A 78 24.46 16.33 -15.14
CA ALA A 78 23.73 16.06 -16.38
C ALA A 78 22.56 15.07 -16.12
N ARG A 79 22.77 14.10 -15.24
CA ARG A 79 21.71 13.17 -14.80
C ARG A 79 20.58 13.90 -14.09
N ARG A 80 20.89 14.79 -13.14
CA ARG A 80 19.89 15.62 -12.48
C ARG A 80 19.13 16.51 -13.48
N ALA A 81 19.83 17.12 -14.44
CA ALA A 81 19.20 17.93 -15.48
C ALA A 81 18.24 17.11 -16.37
N ALA A 82 18.55 15.83 -16.63
CA ALA A 82 17.62 14.93 -17.33
C ALA A 82 16.35 14.67 -16.50
N GLY A 83 16.49 14.47 -15.19
CA GLY A 83 15.37 14.36 -14.26
C GLY A 83 14.54 15.63 -14.18
N ALA A 84 15.17 16.80 -14.08
CA ALA A 84 14.47 18.08 -14.07
C ALA A 84 13.64 18.29 -15.34
N ARG A 85 14.21 18.01 -16.52
CA ARG A 85 13.45 18.04 -17.79
C ARG A 85 12.27 17.08 -17.78
N PHE A 86 12.42 15.88 -17.22
CA PHE A 86 11.32 14.95 -17.09
C PHE A 86 10.19 15.52 -16.22
N PHE A 87 10.51 16.15 -15.10
CA PHE A 87 9.50 16.82 -14.26
C PHE A 87 8.78 17.95 -14.98
N GLU A 88 9.48 18.74 -15.77
CA GLU A 88 8.91 19.89 -16.48
C GLU A 88 8.15 19.46 -17.75
N ASP A 89 8.74 18.58 -18.54
CA ASP A 89 8.22 18.24 -19.88
C ASP A 89 7.16 17.12 -19.82
N ALA A 90 7.39 16.10 -19.00
CA ALA A 90 6.51 14.92 -18.92
C ALA A 90 5.42 15.05 -17.85
N PHE A 91 5.77 15.60 -16.69
CA PHE A 91 4.82 15.78 -15.59
C PHE A 91 4.33 17.23 -15.45
N GLY A 92 5.04 18.22 -16.04
CA GLY A 92 4.72 19.64 -15.85
C GLY A 92 4.59 20.01 -14.38
N ILE A 93 5.60 19.64 -13.55
CA ILE A 93 5.47 19.71 -12.09
C ILE A 93 5.29 21.13 -11.57
N SER A 94 5.75 22.15 -12.30
CA SER A 94 5.49 23.56 -12.02
C SER A 94 4.00 23.94 -12.21
N GLN A 95 3.26 23.12 -12.94
CA GLN A 95 1.82 23.24 -13.18
C GLN A 95 1.09 21.97 -12.72
N ALA A 96 1.66 21.24 -11.78
CA ALA A 96 1.30 19.87 -11.47
C ALA A 96 -0.20 19.65 -11.19
N ARG A 97 -0.83 20.58 -10.48
CA ARG A 97 -2.25 20.45 -10.11
C ARG A 97 -3.20 20.77 -11.26
N SER A 98 -2.80 21.63 -12.20
CA SER A 98 -3.60 22.02 -13.36
C SER A 98 -3.30 21.17 -14.60
N ASN A 99 -2.19 20.43 -14.59
CA ASN A 99 -1.77 19.62 -15.72
C ASN A 99 -2.54 18.28 -15.75
N PRO A 100 -3.41 18.03 -16.76
CA PRO A 100 -4.19 16.79 -16.86
C PRO A 100 -3.34 15.53 -17.10
N ARG A 101 -2.06 15.69 -17.42
CA ARG A 101 -1.09 14.61 -17.64
C ARG A 101 -0.07 14.49 -16.51
N GLY A 102 -0.14 15.38 -15.53
CA GLY A 102 0.79 15.41 -14.40
C GLY A 102 0.53 14.34 -13.35
N PRO A 103 1.45 14.18 -12.38
CA PRO A 103 1.32 13.18 -11.33
C PRO A 103 0.11 13.40 -10.43
N PHE A 104 -0.29 14.65 -10.18
CA PHE A 104 -1.51 14.95 -9.41
C PHE A 104 -2.78 14.52 -10.13
N ALA A 105 -2.79 14.51 -11.45
CA ALA A 105 -3.92 14.00 -12.21
C ALA A 105 -4.24 12.54 -11.86
N GLY A 106 -3.22 11.69 -11.77
CA GLY A 106 -3.38 10.30 -11.32
C GLY A 106 -3.90 10.20 -9.88
N LEU A 107 -3.41 11.04 -8.98
CA LEU A 107 -3.84 11.07 -7.58
C LEU A 107 -5.29 11.56 -7.44
N ILE A 108 -5.69 12.57 -8.22
CA ILE A 108 -7.08 13.04 -8.27
C ILE A 108 -8.00 11.91 -8.75
N GLN A 109 -7.60 11.15 -9.77
CA GLN A 109 -8.35 9.97 -10.23
C GLN A 109 -8.47 8.91 -9.14
N LEU A 110 -7.43 8.76 -8.30
CA LEU A 110 -7.44 7.87 -7.15
C LEU A 110 -8.17 8.47 -5.92
N GLY A 111 -8.82 9.61 -6.09
CA GLY A 111 -9.63 10.24 -5.07
C GLY A 111 -8.87 11.14 -4.09
N CYS A 112 -7.60 11.46 -4.36
CA CYS A 112 -6.84 12.43 -3.57
C CYS A 112 -6.95 13.81 -4.22
N THR A 113 -7.94 14.57 -3.77
CA THR A 113 -8.23 15.94 -4.21
C THR A 113 -7.91 16.93 -3.10
N ASP A 114 -7.95 18.24 -3.38
CA ASP A 114 -7.77 19.25 -2.32
C ASP A 114 -8.75 19.09 -1.16
N ALA A 115 -9.95 18.54 -1.40
CA ALA A 115 -10.94 18.29 -0.37
C ALA A 115 -10.66 17.04 0.48
N THR A 116 -10.08 16.01 -0.11
CA THR A 116 -9.82 14.71 0.55
C THR A 116 -8.39 14.54 1.05
N GLU A 117 -7.45 15.35 0.56
CA GLU A 117 -6.04 15.27 0.92
C GLU A 117 -5.80 15.27 2.44
N PRO A 118 -6.41 16.17 3.23
CA PRO A 118 -6.22 16.14 4.67
C PRO A 118 -6.62 14.79 5.28
N ALA A 119 -7.74 14.21 4.83
CA ALA A 119 -8.23 12.93 5.33
C ALA A 119 -7.31 11.76 4.93
N TRP A 120 -6.73 11.79 3.71
CA TRP A 120 -5.72 10.81 3.29
C TRP A 120 -4.47 10.86 4.18
N ARG A 121 -3.98 12.06 4.50
CA ARG A 121 -2.82 12.25 5.38
C ARG A 121 -3.12 11.81 6.81
N ASP A 122 -4.29 12.14 7.32
CA ASP A 122 -4.72 11.70 8.66
C ASP A 122 -4.86 10.18 8.75
N SER A 123 -5.41 9.54 7.72
CA SER A 123 -5.50 8.07 7.64
C SER A 123 -4.12 7.44 7.70
N LEU A 124 -3.19 7.90 6.85
CA LEU A 124 -1.81 7.41 6.87
C LEU A 124 -1.13 7.66 8.21
N HIS A 125 -1.32 8.84 8.81
CA HIS A 125 -0.73 9.15 10.11
C HIS A 125 -1.23 8.20 11.21
N ARG A 126 -2.53 7.86 11.22
CA ARG A 126 -3.08 6.84 12.14
C ARG A 126 -2.44 5.47 11.93
N VAL A 127 -2.23 5.07 10.68
CA VAL A 127 -1.54 3.81 10.35
C VAL A 127 -0.11 3.84 10.86
N LEU A 128 0.65 4.92 10.63
CA LEU A 128 2.02 5.07 11.12
C LEU A 128 2.08 5.03 12.66
N GLN A 129 1.17 5.69 13.36
CA GLN A 129 1.08 5.63 14.83
C GLN A 129 0.77 4.21 15.33
N ALA A 130 -0.07 3.47 14.63
CA ALA A 130 -0.38 2.08 14.99
C ALA A 130 0.82 1.16 14.76
N LEU A 131 1.53 1.33 13.63
CA LEU A 131 2.75 0.58 13.33
C LEU A 131 3.89 0.90 14.30
N GLU A 132 4.05 2.17 14.70
CA GLU A 132 5.06 2.57 15.68
C GLU A 132 4.84 1.84 17.01
N ARG A 133 3.59 1.81 17.51
CA ARG A 133 3.25 1.03 18.71
C ARG A 133 3.40 -0.46 18.51
N HIS A 134 3.14 -0.96 17.31
CA HIS A 134 3.25 -2.37 16.97
C HIS A 134 4.73 -2.82 17.02
N PHE A 135 5.61 -2.07 16.38
CA PHE A 135 7.05 -2.38 16.34
C PHE A 135 7.78 -2.11 17.66
N ASP A 136 7.11 -1.54 18.65
CA ASP A 136 7.58 -1.49 20.02
C ASP A 136 7.65 -2.88 20.68
N THR A 137 6.82 -3.82 20.21
CA THR A 137 6.68 -5.16 20.78
C THR A 137 7.10 -6.26 19.82
N HIS A 138 6.91 -6.07 18.51
CA HIS A 138 7.14 -7.08 17.48
C HIS A 138 8.16 -6.59 16.45
N ASP A 139 9.00 -7.48 15.94
CA ASP A 139 9.97 -7.14 14.89
C ASP A 139 9.32 -6.94 13.52
N TYR A 140 8.25 -7.70 13.26
CA TYR A 140 7.50 -7.72 12.01
C TYR A 140 6.00 -7.80 12.28
N VAL A 141 5.18 -7.62 11.26
CA VAL A 141 3.72 -7.51 11.43
C VAL A 141 3.04 -8.74 12.07
N LEU A 142 3.66 -9.92 12.01
CA LEU A 142 3.13 -11.15 12.64
C LEU A 142 4.00 -11.71 13.75
N GLY A 143 5.06 -11.02 14.14
CA GLY A 143 5.97 -11.49 15.19
C GLY A 143 7.45 -11.35 14.82
N GLY A 144 8.25 -12.39 14.97
CA GLY A 144 9.73 -12.37 14.90
C GLY A 144 10.31 -12.56 13.50
N ARG A 145 9.52 -12.76 12.44
CA ARG A 145 10.00 -12.85 11.05
C ARG A 145 9.07 -12.18 10.05
N PRO A 146 9.60 -11.74 8.89
CA PRO A 146 8.79 -11.06 7.88
C PRO A 146 7.74 -11.98 7.26
N SER A 147 6.67 -11.37 6.81
CA SER A 147 5.57 -11.99 6.08
C SER A 147 5.29 -11.21 4.78
N LEU A 148 4.39 -11.72 3.95
CA LEU A 148 3.88 -11.02 2.78
C LEU A 148 3.37 -9.61 3.14
N GLY A 149 2.75 -9.44 4.31
CA GLY A 149 2.27 -8.14 4.78
C GLY A 149 3.38 -7.12 5.00
N ASP A 150 4.55 -7.56 5.51
CA ASP A 150 5.73 -6.70 5.66
C ASP A 150 6.24 -6.22 4.30
N PHE A 151 6.34 -7.11 3.33
CA PHE A 151 6.79 -6.75 1.98
C PHE A 151 5.79 -5.84 1.24
N GLY A 152 4.50 -6.02 1.47
CA GLY A 152 3.47 -5.10 0.98
C GLY A 152 3.66 -3.70 1.55
N LEU A 153 3.69 -3.58 2.88
CA LEU A 153 3.87 -2.30 3.57
C LEU A 153 5.22 -1.61 3.25
N LEU A 154 6.27 -2.39 2.98
CA LEU A 154 7.56 -1.84 2.60
C LEU A 154 7.48 -1.01 1.30
N GLY A 155 6.61 -1.37 0.36
CA GLY A 155 6.43 -0.65 -0.90
C GLY A 155 6.22 0.86 -0.70
N PRO A 156 5.10 1.32 -0.15
CA PRO A 156 4.86 2.73 0.08
C PRO A 156 5.78 3.34 1.15
N LEU A 157 6.07 2.62 2.24
CA LEU A 157 6.82 3.19 3.37
C LEU A 157 8.30 3.38 3.05
N TYR A 158 8.95 2.45 2.36
CA TYR A 158 10.33 2.62 1.94
C TYR A 158 10.46 3.58 0.76
N ALA A 159 9.72 3.31 -0.33
CA ALA A 159 9.96 4.01 -1.59
C ALA A 159 9.56 5.49 -1.57
N HIS A 160 8.51 5.85 -0.83
CA HIS A 160 7.92 7.19 -0.86
C HIS A 160 8.05 7.96 0.46
N PHE A 161 8.20 7.27 1.58
CA PHE A 161 8.38 7.92 2.88
C PHE A 161 9.85 7.90 3.30
N TYR A 162 10.39 6.74 3.60
CA TYR A 162 11.73 6.62 4.17
C TYR A 162 12.84 7.23 3.28
N ARG A 163 12.75 7.04 1.97
CA ARG A 163 13.75 7.56 1.02
C ARG A 163 13.60 9.04 0.73
N ASP A 164 12.40 9.55 0.70
CA ASP A 164 12.14 10.94 0.30
C ASP A 164 12.53 11.91 1.43
N PRO A 165 13.28 13.00 1.16
CA PRO A 165 13.89 13.82 2.20
C PRO A 165 12.94 14.41 3.24
N VAL A 166 11.79 14.95 2.83
CA VAL A 166 10.86 15.59 3.76
C VAL A 166 10.06 14.55 4.56
N PRO A 167 9.32 13.62 3.94
CA PRO A 167 8.60 12.62 4.72
C PRO A 167 9.55 11.68 5.46
N GLY A 168 10.74 11.36 4.90
CA GLY A 168 11.71 10.52 5.58
C GLY A 168 12.35 11.18 6.80
N PHE A 169 12.52 12.50 6.81
CA PHE A 169 12.91 13.21 8.02
C PHE A 169 11.82 13.15 9.09
N ALA A 170 10.57 13.42 8.70
CA ALA A 170 9.42 13.33 9.62
C ALA A 170 9.26 11.91 10.19
N LEU A 171 9.41 10.88 9.33
CA LEU A 171 9.34 9.48 9.76
C LEU A 171 10.40 9.17 10.83
N ARG A 172 11.64 9.57 10.62
CA ARG A 172 12.75 9.34 11.58
C ARG A 172 12.55 10.07 12.91
N VAL A 173 11.89 11.23 12.89
CA VAL A 173 11.65 12.02 14.11
C VAL A 173 10.46 11.50 14.90
N PHE A 174 9.37 11.13 14.22
CA PHE A 174 8.09 10.82 14.87
C PHE A 174 7.76 9.33 14.92
N PHE A 175 8.42 8.51 14.07
CA PHE A 175 8.15 7.08 13.94
C PHE A 175 9.46 6.28 13.80
N PRO A 176 10.39 6.38 14.78
CA PRO A 176 11.70 5.74 14.68
C PRO A 176 11.64 4.22 14.59
N LEU A 177 10.66 3.56 15.23
CA LEU A 177 10.52 2.10 15.17
C LEU A 177 10.01 1.63 13.81
N VAL A 178 9.17 2.43 13.14
CA VAL A 178 8.82 2.19 11.74
C VAL A 178 10.06 2.30 10.85
N CYS A 179 10.96 3.26 11.10
CA CYS A 179 12.23 3.36 10.37
C CYS A 179 13.11 2.12 10.56
N GLU A 180 13.28 1.65 11.80
CA GLU A 180 14.03 0.44 12.09
C GLU A 180 13.42 -0.79 11.40
N TRP A 181 12.10 -0.90 11.39
CA TRP A 181 11.41 -1.96 10.66
C TRP A 181 11.64 -1.86 9.15
N VAL A 182 11.58 -0.65 8.55
CA VAL A 182 11.90 -0.43 7.13
C VAL A 182 13.31 -0.91 6.82
N GLU A 183 14.30 -0.57 7.65
CA GLU A 183 15.69 -0.96 7.48
C GLU A 183 15.87 -2.48 7.57
N ARG A 184 15.25 -3.14 8.57
CA ARG A 184 15.26 -4.60 8.72
C ARG A 184 14.64 -5.29 7.51
N THR A 185 13.49 -4.82 7.06
CA THR A 185 12.73 -5.45 5.98
C THR A 185 13.40 -5.25 4.62
N ASN A 186 14.08 -4.12 4.41
CA ASN A 186 14.81 -3.82 3.18
C ASN A 186 16.14 -4.61 3.03
N GLY A 187 16.53 -5.41 3.98
CA GLY A 187 17.70 -6.28 3.90
C GLY A 187 19.02 -5.68 4.40
N GLU A 188 19.17 -4.37 4.45
CA GLU A 188 20.37 -3.74 5.02
C GLU A 188 20.40 -3.88 6.54
N GLY A 189 19.24 -3.76 7.18
CA GLY A 189 19.08 -3.91 8.62
C GLY A 189 19.12 -5.36 9.14
N CYS A 190 18.83 -6.36 8.30
CA CYS A 190 18.84 -7.77 8.74
C CYS A 190 20.19 -8.22 9.31
N LEU A 191 21.30 -7.73 8.77
CA LEU A 191 22.63 -7.99 9.30
C LEU A 191 22.88 -7.20 10.60
N GLY A 192 22.35 -6.00 10.72
CA GLY A 192 22.44 -5.15 11.91
C GLY A 192 21.65 -5.73 13.07
N ALA A 193 20.37 -6.05 12.87
CA ALA A 193 19.51 -6.62 13.89
C ALA A 193 20.07 -7.95 14.47
N ARG A 194 20.55 -8.85 13.62
CA ARG A 194 21.25 -10.06 14.04
C ARG A 194 22.56 -9.79 14.77
N ARG A 195 23.31 -8.75 14.35
CA ARG A 195 24.63 -8.40 14.89
C ARG A 195 24.53 -7.73 16.27
N TYR A 196 23.50 -6.93 16.52
CA TYR A 196 23.35 -6.14 17.76
C TYR A 196 22.37 -6.77 18.76
N GLY A 197 21.84 -7.95 18.49
CA GLY A 197 21.02 -8.72 19.42
C GLY A 197 19.69 -8.04 19.78
N GLN A 198 19.19 -7.16 18.95
CA GLN A 198 17.86 -6.52 19.07
C GLN A 198 17.53 -5.93 20.46
N LYS A 199 18.53 -5.58 21.24
CA LYS A 199 18.30 -4.89 22.50
C LYS A 199 18.02 -3.43 22.20
N LEU A 200 16.76 -3.09 22.15
CA LEU A 200 16.33 -1.71 22.26
C LEU A 200 16.36 -1.30 23.74
N TYR A 201 16.55 -0.03 23.97
CA TYR A 201 16.50 0.53 25.31
C TYR A 201 15.25 1.41 25.43
N SER A 202 14.52 1.26 26.52
CA SER A 202 13.48 2.21 26.93
C SER A 202 14.03 3.09 28.05
N VAL A 203 13.49 4.29 28.17
CA VAL A 203 13.81 5.18 29.30
C VAL A 203 12.75 4.91 30.37
N ALA A 204 13.16 4.41 31.52
CA ALA A 204 12.29 4.23 32.67
C ALA A 204 11.82 5.58 33.25
N ALA A 205 10.80 5.56 34.12
CA ALA A 205 10.26 6.77 34.75
C ALA A 205 11.28 7.59 35.56
N ASP A 206 12.34 6.95 36.03
CA ASP A 206 13.45 7.57 36.76
C ASP A 206 14.56 8.10 35.84
N GLY A 207 14.41 7.98 34.51
CA GLY A 207 15.39 8.38 33.52
C GLY A 207 16.48 7.35 33.25
N SER A 208 16.46 6.20 33.88
CA SER A 208 17.40 5.10 33.59
C SER A 208 17.07 4.42 32.26
N LEU A 209 18.12 3.85 31.63
CA LEU A 209 17.95 3.06 30.40
C LEU A 209 17.71 1.59 30.78
N GLU A 210 16.53 1.10 30.43
CA GLU A 210 16.20 -0.31 30.54
C GLU A 210 16.39 -1.00 29.19
N GLY A 211 17.20 -2.05 29.16
CA GLY A 211 17.32 -2.90 27.97
C GLY A 211 15.99 -3.59 27.71
N ARG A 212 15.35 -3.30 26.57
CA ARG A 212 14.22 -4.08 26.09
C ARG A 212 14.78 -5.39 25.58
N CYS A 213 14.34 -6.50 26.19
CA CYS A 213 14.55 -7.79 25.57
C CYS A 213 13.91 -7.75 24.19
N GLY A 214 14.66 -8.16 23.18
CA GLY A 214 14.12 -8.36 21.86
C GLY A 214 12.82 -9.16 21.95
N THR A 215 11.98 -8.99 20.97
CA THR A 215 10.65 -9.58 20.92
C THR A 215 10.69 -11.04 21.33
N SER A 216 9.71 -11.46 22.08
CA SER A 216 9.55 -12.82 22.61
C SER A 216 9.34 -13.91 21.54
N ASP A 217 9.38 -13.51 20.25
CA ASP A 217 8.87 -14.34 19.15
C ASP A 217 9.91 -15.32 18.59
N GLU A 218 11.10 -15.43 19.21
CA GLU A 218 12.16 -16.40 18.87
C GLU A 218 12.41 -16.61 17.36
N GLY A 219 12.12 -15.59 16.54
CA GLY A 219 12.32 -15.64 15.08
C GLY A 219 11.21 -16.35 14.30
N ASP A 220 10.01 -16.54 14.86
CA ASP A 220 8.82 -17.03 14.13
C ASP A 220 7.63 -16.08 14.30
N TRP A 221 6.57 -16.34 13.59
CA TRP A 221 5.27 -15.70 13.76
C TRP A 221 4.65 -16.12 15.09
N LEU A 222 3.75 -15.29 15.61
CA LEU A 222 3.05 -15.60 16.86
C LEU A 222 2.40 -16.99 16.82
N ALA A 223 2.45 -17.68 17.94
CA ALA A 223 1.85 -19.01 18.08
C ALA A 223 0.32 -18.98 17.91
N GLU A 224 -0.30 -20.15 17.74
CA GLU A 224 -1.75 -20.35 17.73
C GLU A 224 -2.51 -19.48 16.70
N ASP A 225 -1.85 -19.12 15.59
CA ASP A 225 -2.44 -18.29 14.56
C ASP A 225 -2.89 -16.91 15.10
N ALA A 226 -2.20 -16.40 16.12
CA ALA A 226 -2.51 -15.10 16.71
C ALA A 226 -2.10 -13.97 15.78
N VAL A 227 -3.00 -13.02 15.56
CA VAL A 227 -2.70 -11.74 14.93
C VAL A 227 -2.53 -10.72 16.04
N PRO A 228 -1.40 -9.99 16.12
CA PRO A 228 -1.16 -9.04 17.20
C PRO A 228 -2.28 -8.02 17.35
N GLU A 229 -2.74 -7.77 18.58
CA GLU A 229 -3.78 -6.76 18.84
C GLU A 229 -3.33 -5.35 18.42
N THR A 230 -2.05 -5.07 18.52
CA THR A 230 -1.45 -3.80 18.08
C THR A 230 -1.54 -3.58 16.56
N LEU A 231 -1.73 -4.65 15.77
CA LEU A 231 -1.94 -4.58 14.32
C LEU A 231 -3.41 -4.33 13.94
N MET A 232 -4.35 -4.60 14.86
CA MET A 232 -5.78 -4.47 14.59
C MET A 232 -6.20 -3.08 14.10
N PRO A 233 -5.64 -1.95 14.59
CA PRO A 233 -5.97 -0.62 14.06
C PRO A 233 -5.56 -0.44 12.59
N VAL A 234 -4.46 -1.05 12.15
CA VAL A 234 -4.03 -1.02 10.73
C VAL A 234 -5.01 -1.78 9.87
N LEU A 235 -5.37 -3.00 10.27
CA LEU A 235 -6.37 -3.82 9.57
C LEU A 235 -7.76 -3.17 9.58
N ARG A 236 -8.12 -2.46 10.64
CA ARG A 236 -9.37 -1.70 10.73
C ARG A 236 -9.46 -0.62 9.66
N THR A 237 -8.35 0.04 9.31
CA THR A 237 -8.31 1.01 8.20
C THR A 237 -8.75 0.37 6.87
N PHE A 238 -8.35 -0.89 6.62
CA PHE A 238 -8.83 -1.61 5.44
C PHE A 238 -10.37 -1.74 5.44
N PHE A 239 -10.96 -2.19 6.52
CA PHE A 239 -12.39 -2.44 6.59
C PHE A 239 -13.24 -1.16 6.65
N GLU A 240 -12.76 -0.12 7.27
CA GLU A 240 -13.48 1.14 7.42
C GLU A 240 -13.40 2.02 6.17
N GLU A 241 -12.24 2.08 5.52
CA GLU A 241 -11.98 3.02 4.43
C GLU A 241 -11.94 2.33 3.05
N MET A 242 -11.18 1.26 2.93
CA MET A 242 -10.90 0.65 1.63
C MET A 242 -11.96 -0.36 1.20
N TRP A 243 -12.43 -1.21 2.09
CA TRP A 243 -13.38 -2.28 1.77
C TRP A 243 -14.71 -1.78 1.18
N PRO A 244 -15.35 -0.72 1.70
CA PRO A 244 -16.55 -0.15 1.08
C PRO A 244 -16.33 0.31 -0.35
N PHE A 245 -15.18 0.94 -0.64
CA PHE A 245 -14.77 1.33 -1.98
C PHE A 245 -14.56 0.11 -2.90
N LEU A 246 -13.90 -0.94 -2.42
CA LEU A 246 -13.66 -2.15 -3.20
C LEU A 246 -14.97 -2.87 -3.57
N LYS A 247 -15.93 -2.94 -2.66
CA LYS A 247 -17.28 -3.49 -2.95
C LYS A 247 -17.96 -2.71 -4.09
N ALA A 248 -17.99 -1.39 -3.97
CA ALA A 248 -18.56 -0.54 -5.02
C ALA A 248 -17.81 -0.69 -6.36
N SER A 249 -16.49 -0.93 -6.30
CA SER A 249 -15.66 -1.16 -7.49
C SER A 249 -15.96 -2.51 -8.16
N ILE A 250 -16.19 -3.57 -7.39
CA ILE A 250 -16.61 -4.88 -7.92
C ILE A 250 -17.93 -4.71 -8.69
N GLU A 251 -18.93 -4.10 -8.06
CA GLU A 251 -20.25 -3.89 -8.67
C GLU A 251 -20.19 -3.02 -9.93
N ALA A 252 -19.36 -1.97 -9.91
CA ALA A 252 -19.21 -1.08 -11.06
C ALA A 252 -18.51 -1.78 -12.22
N LEU A 253 -17.44 -2.55 -11.94
CA LEU A 253 -16.75 -3.31 -12.98
C LEU A 253 -17.62 -4.43 -13.54
N GLN A 254 -18.44 -5.08 -12.71
CA GLN A 254 -19.38 -6.09 -13.15
C GLN A 254 -20.39 -5.50 -14.15
N ARG A 255 -21.03 -4.37 -13.81
CA ARG A 255 -21.92 -3.67 -14.74
C ARG A 255 -21.23 -3.26 -16.04
N TYR A 256 -19.97 -2.82 -15.98
CA TYR A 256 -19.19 -2.46 -17.18
C TYR A 256 -18.92 -3.69 -18.06
N VAL A 257 -18.50 -4.81 -17.49
CA VAL A 257 -18.23 -6.07 -18.23
C VAL A 257 -19.50 -6.67 -18.83
N GLU A 258 -20.65 -6.45 -18.21
CA GLU A 258 -21.97 -6.90 -18.71
C GLU A 258 -22.59 -5.91 -19.72
N SER A 259 -22.04 -4.71 -19.86
CA SER A 259 -22.57 -3.69 -20.77
C SER A 259 -22.22 -3.96 -22.23
N ALA A 260 -22.91 -3.28 -23.14
CA ALA A 260 -22.62 -3.33 -24.57
C ALA A 260 -21.30 -2.62 -24.97
N GLU A 261 -20.69 -1.90 -24.05
CA GLU A 261 -19.44 -1.16 -24.26
C GLU A 261 -18.19 -2.05 -24.11
N HIS A 262 -18.36 -3.28 -23.63
CA HIS A 262 -17.25 -4.22 -23.37
C HIS A 262 -17.56 -5.59 -23.98
N THR A 263 -16.55 -6.20 -24.61
CA THR A 263 -16.59 -7.59 -25.05
C THR A 263 -15.83 -8.47 -24.06
N ARG A 264 -16.47 -9.52 -23.56
CA ARG A 264 -15.83 -10.47 -22.63
C ARG A 264 -14.55 -11.02 -23.24
N GLY A 265 -13.47 -11.02 -22.47
CA GLY A 265 -12.14 -11.42 -22.91
C GLY A 265 -11.27 -10.28 -23.45
N GLU A 266 -11.81 -9.08 -23.61
CA GLU A 266 -11.03 -7.91 -23.98
C GLU A 266 -10.21 -7.33 -22.82
N GLU A 267 -9.19 -6.54 -23.19
CA GLU A 267 -8.33 -5.85 -22.24
C GLU A 267 -9.13 -4.79 -21.46
N LEU A 268 -9.01 -4.84 -20.14
CA LEU A 268 -9.58 -3.84 -19.23
C LEU A 268 -8.67 -2.61 -19.11
N PRO A 269 -9.21 -1.43 -18.78
CA PRO A 269 -8.41 -0.23 -18.56
C PRO A 269 -7.29 -0.48 -17.54
N ARG A 270 -6.08 0.00 -17.86
CA ARG A 270 -4.92 -0.18 -17.00
C ARG A 270 -4.93 0.81 -15.83
N LYS A 271 -4.26 0.41 -14.74
CA LYS A 271 -3.77 1.34 -13.74
C LYS A 271 -2.66 2.18 -14.38
N THR A 272 -2.92 3.42 -14.76
CA THR A 272 -1.90 4.34 -15.24
C THR A 272 -1.99 5.65 -14.48
N PHE A 273 -0.84 6.18 -14.09
CA PHE A 273 -0.70 7.54 -13.55
C PHE A 273 -0.63 8.60 -14.66
N THR A 274 -0.68 8.18 -15.91
CA THR A 274 -0.56 9.06 -17.09
C THR A 274 -1.82 8.97 -17.92
N ALA A 275 -2.29 10.13 -18.38
CA ALA A 275 -3.30 10.35 -19.41
C ALA A 275 -4.14 9.13 -19.78
N THR A 276 -4.94 8.66 -18.82
CA THR A 276 -5.97 7.68 -19.15
C THR A 276 -7.04 8.44 -19.96
N PRO A 277 -7.50 7.90 -21.09
CA PRO A 277 -8.73 8.41 -21.71
C PRO A 277 -9.82 8.49 -20.64
N GLY A 278 -10.39 9.66 -20.42
CA GLY A 278 -11.37 9.86 -19.35
C GLY A 278 -10.89 10.67 -18.14
N PHE A 279 -9.63 11.17 -18.11
CA PHE A 279 -9.22 12.11 -17.07
C PHE A 279 -10.06 13.39 -17.10
N GLU A 280 -10.29 13.93 -18.27
CA GLU A 280 -11.18 15.08 -18.48
C GLU A 280 -12.60 14.76 -18.00
N ALA A 281 -13.07 13.54 -18.24
CA ALA A 281 -14.33 13.04 -17.75
C ALA A 281 -14.40 12.89 -16.21
N LEU A 282 -13.28 12.65 -15.53
CA LEU A 282 -13.22 12.67 -14.05
C LEU A 282 -13.39 14.09 -13.50
N GLN A 283 -12.79 15.08 -14.15
CA GLN A 283 -12.99 16.49 -13.79
C GLN A 283 -14.40 16.95 -14.06
N THR A 284 -15.02 16.47 -15.14
CA THR A 284 -16.37 16.82 -15.57
C THR A 284 -17.45 15.87 -15.02
N GLY A 285 -17.04 14.71 -14.48
CA GLY A 285 -17.95 13.64 -14.04
C GLY A 285 -18.50 12.77 -15.17
N GLU A 286 -18.00 12.92 -16.40
CA GLU A 286 -18.46 12.18 -17.57
C GLU A 286 -17.53 11.02 -17.95
N GLY A 287 -18.06 9.85 -18.23
CA GLY A 287 -17.41 8.76 -18.98
C GLY A 287 -16.37 7.89 -18.26
N ALA A 288 -15.80 8.29 -17.12
CA ALA A 288 -14.88 7.45 -16.39
C ALA A 288 -15.63 6.50 -15.44
N LEU A 289 -15.20 5.23 -15.39
CA LEU A 289 -15.72 4.27 -14.41
C LEU A 289 -15.25 4.67 -13.02
N THR A 290 -16.09 5.40 -12.31
CA THR A 290 -15.82 5.91 -10.96
C THR A 290 -16.92 5.48 -10.00
N VAL A 291 -16.55 5.28 -8.75
CA VAL A 291 -17.47 4.96 -7.66
C VAL A 291 -17.35 5.99 -6.54
N PRO A 292 -18.41 6.21 -5.76
CA PRO A 292 -18.31 6.99 -4.54
C PRO A 292 -17.43 6.27 -3.53
N PHE A 293 -16.67 7.03 -2.75
CA PHE A 293 -15.97 6.55 -1.56
C PHE A 293 -15.99 7.63 -0.49
N GLU A 294 -15.65 7.23 0.73
CA GLU A 294 -15.55 8.13 1.87
C GLU A 294 -14.25 7.88 2.60
N ILE A 295 -13.56 8.94 3.01
CA ILE A 295 -12.36 8.89 3.84
C ILE A 295 -12.42 10.03 4.87
N GLY A 296 -12.24 9.73 6.15
CA GLY A 296 -12.29 10.71 7.22
C GLY A 296 -13.60 11.53 7.25
N GLY A 297 -14.73 10.93 6.86
CA GLY A 297 -16.02 11.61 6.75
C GLY A 297 -16.19 12.48 5.49
N VAL A 298 -15.19 12.56 4.63
CA VAL A 298 -15.25 13.31 3.38
C VAL A 298 -15.65 12.39 2.22
N ARG A 299 -16.78 12.68 1.58
CA ARG A 299 -17.27 11.95 0.41
C ARG A 299 -16.68 12.50 -0.87
N ALA A 300 -16.23 11.58 -1.72
CA ALA A 300 -15.67 11.90 -3.03
C ALA A 300 -15.92 10.76 -4.03
N ARG A 301 -15.30 10.85 -5.21
CA ARG A 301 -15.33 9.80 -6.22
C ARG A 301 -13.91 9.33 -6.50
N ARG A 302 -13.76 8.04 -6.76
CA ARG A 302 -12.50 7.40 -7.09
C ARG A 302 -12.68 6.50 -8.30
N MET A 303 -11.66 6.45 -9.16
CA MET A 303 -11.63 5.58 -10.32
C MET A 303 -11.58 4.10 -9.89
N VAL A 304 -12.34 3.28 -10.58
CA VAL A 304 -12.25 1.83 -10.48
C VAL A 304 -10.97 1.37 -11.16
N VAL A 305 -10.14 0.65 -10.44
CA VAL A 305 -8.89 0.08 -10.96
C VAL A 305 -9.02 -1.44 -11.06
N PRO A 306 -9.12 -2.02 -12.27
CA PRO A 306 -9.29 -3.48 -12.44
C PRO A 306 -8.17 -4.30 -11.79
N TYR A 307 -6.98 -3.73 -11.59
CA TYR A 307 -5.89 -4.37 -10.87
C TYR A 307 -6.29 -4.71 -9.41
N GLN A 308 -7.04 -3.84 -8.74
CA GLN A 308 -7.54 -4.09 -7.38
C GLN A 308 -8.49 -5.32 -7.34
N ILE A 309 -9.30 -5.47 -8.37
CA ILE A 309 -10.19 -6.65 -8.49
C ILE A 309 -9.39 -7.93 -8.71
N TRP A 310 -8.31 -7.85 -9.48
CA TRP A 310 -7.37 -8.97 -9.62
C TRP A 310 -6.68 -9.30 -8.29
N MET A 311 -6.28 -8.30 -7.50
CA MET A 311 -5.72 -8.50 -6.16
C MET A 311 -6.74 -9.14 -5.20
N LEU A 312 -8.01 -8.74 -5.29
CA LEU A 312 -9.10 -9.39 -4.54
C LEU A 312 -9.30 -10.85 -4.96
N ALA A 313 -9.17 -11.17 -6.24
CA ALA A 313 -9.22 -12.55 -6.70
C ALA A 313 -8.08 -13.40 -6.11
N ARG A 314 -6.86 -12.85 -6.01
CA ARG A 314 -5.74 -13.50 -5.29
C ARG A 314 -6.06 -13.71 -3.81
N LEU A 315 -6.64 -12.71 -3.16
CA LEU A 315 -7.09 -12.84 -1.77
C LEU A 315 -8.13 -13.96 -1.62
N ALA A 316 -9.13 -14.02 -2.49
CA ALA A 316 -10.15 -15.07 -2.48
C ALA A 316 -9.52 -16.47 -2.64
N GLU A 317 -8.56 -16.62 -3.55
CA GLU A 317 -7.78 -17.86 -3.73
C GLU A 317 -6.97 -18.21 -2.48
N ALA A 318 -6.31 -17.22 -1.89
CA ALA A 318 -5.46 -17.41 -0.72
C ALA A 318 -6.22 -17.94 0.51
N ILE A 319 -7.50 -17.56 0.65
CA ILE A 319 -8.33 -17.94 1.80
C ILE A 319 -9.31 -19.08 1.48
N ARG A 320 -9.31 -19.62 0.26
CA ARG A 320 -10.24 -20.69 -0.15
C ARG A 320 -10.19 -21.93 0.75
N ASP A 321 -8.95 -22.31 1.09
CA ASP A 321 -8.68 -23.49 1.92
C ASP A 321 -8.57 -23.17 3.41
N CYS A 322 -8.84 -21.91 3.80
CA CYS A 322 -8.83 -21.49 5.18
C CYS A 322 -10.07 -21.97 5.94
N ASP A 323 -9.88 -22.29 7.21
CA ASP A 323 -10.99 -22.65 8.10
C ASP A 323 -11.86 -21.42 8.41
N ARG A 324 -13.06 -21.41 7.86
CA ARG A 324 -14.03 -20.31 8.01
C ARG A 324 -14.54 -20.17 9.45
N GLU A 325 -14.62 -21.24 10.22
CA GLU A 325 -15.06 -21.19 11.62
C GLU A 325 -14.03 -20.47 12.50
N ARG A 326 -12.75 -20.53 12.12
CA ARG A 326 -11.68 -19.78 12.79
C ARG A 326 -11.61 -18.33 12.31
N LEU A 327 -11.95 -18.04 11.07
CA LEU A 327 -11.90 -16.69 10.50
C LEU A 327 -13.09 -15.83 10.94
N ALA A 328 -14.31 -16.35 10.94
CA ALA A 328 -15.52 -15.58 11.18
C ALA A 328 -15.53 -14.81 12.51
N PRO A 329 -15.18 -15.41 13.68
CA PRO A 329 -15.14 -14.66 14.95
C PRO A 329 -14.06 -13.56 14.99
N TRP A 330 -12.97 -13.75 14.26
CA TRP A 330 -11.92 -12.75 14.14
C TRP A 330 -12.36 -11.60 13.22
N LEU A 331 -12.99 -11.91 12.09
CA LEU A 331 -13.52 -10.93 11.15
C LEU A 331 -14.68 -10.11 11.72
N ALA A 332 -15.49 -10.70 12.60
CA ALA A 332 -16.58 -10.00 13.31
C ALA A 332 -16.11 -8.81 14.17
N GLN A 333 -14.80 -8.70 14.46
CA GLN A 333 -14.21 -7.56 15.17
C GLN A 333 -14.06 -6.31 14.27
N PHE A 334 -14.24 -6.45 12.96
CA PHE A 334 -14.14 -5.36 11.99
C PHE A 334 -15.52 -5.02 11.40
N PRO A 335 -15.75 -3.74 11.03
CA PRO A 335 -16.97 -3.37 10.33
C PRO A 335 -17.12 -4.15 9.01
N ASN A 336 -18.18 -4.88 8.87
CA ASN A 336 -18.47 -5.73 7.69
C ASN A 336 -17.35 -6.73 7.36
N GLY A 337 -16.53 -7.12 8.33
CA GLY A 337 -15.36 -7.97 8.09
C GLY A 337 -15.74 -9.37 7.58
N GLU A 338 -16.84 -9.95 8.06
CA GLU A 338 -17.30 -11.27 7.65
C GLU A 338 -17.67 -11.36 6.16
N GLU A 339 -17.96 -10.21 5.51
CA GLU A 339 -18.25 -10.16 4.07
C GLU A 339 -17.07 -10.62 3.20
N ILE A 340 -15.85 -10.60 3.74
CA ILE A 340 -14.65 -11.14 3.05
C ILE A 340 -14.80 -12.64 2.78
N LEU A 341 -15.51 -13.37 3.62
CA LEU A 341 -15.76 -14.80 3.41
C LEU A 341 -16.65 -15.09 2.17
N GLU A 342 -17.38 -14.09 1.69
CA GLU A 342 -18.20 -14.18 0.48
C GLU A 342 -17.47 -13.67 -0.78
N LEU A 343 -16.19 -13.30 -0.66
CA LEU A 343 -15.45 -12.62 -1.73
C LEU A 343 -15.42 -13.42 -3.03
N GLU A 344 -15.25 -14.75 -2.98
CA GLU A 344 -15.25 -15.60 -4.17
C GLU A 344 -16.59 -15.51 -4.92
N ALA A 345 -17.72 -15.57 -4.21
CA ALA A 345 -19.05 -15.42 -4.80
C ALA A 345 -19.27 -14.01 -5.38
N ARG A 346 -18.78 -12.97 -4.70
CA ARG A 346 -18.90 -11.58 -5.18
C ARG A 346 -18.11 -11.35 -6.47
N LEU A 347 -17.02 -12.09 -6.70
CA LEU A 347 -16.17 -11.98 -7.88
C LEU A 347 -16.62 -12.86 -9.05
N GLU A 348 -17.61 -13.70 -8.89
CA GLU A 348 -18.03 -14.69 -9.89
C GLU A 348 -18.44 -14.06 -11.23
N GLY A 349 -19.09 -12.89 -11.18
CA GLY A 349 -19.50 -12.13 -12.38
C GLY A 349 -18.43 -11.25 -12.99
N VAL A 350 -17.28 -11.07 -12.34
CA VAL A 350 -16.27 -10.08 -12.73
C VAL A 350 -14.83 -10.60 -12.54
N ARG A 351 -14.58 -11.80 -13.05
CA ARG A 351 -13.22 -12.35 -12.99
C ARG A 351 -12.26 -11.55 -13.85
N VAL A 352 -11.14 -11.12 -13.24
CA VAL A 352 -10.05 -10.42 -13.91
C VAL A 352 -8.85 -11.34 -14.01
N ARG A 353 -8.32 -11.48 -15.23
CA ARG A 353 -7.11 -12.25 -15.51
C ARG A 353 -5.95 -11.34 -15.87
N LYS A 354 -4.77 -11.59 -15.33
CA LYS A 354 -3.55 -10.86 -15.65
C LYS A 354 -2.66 -11.70 -16.56
N VAL A 355 -2.34 -11.19 -17.74
CA VAL A 355 -1.47 -11.85 -18.73
C VAL A 355 -0.46 -10.85 -19.26
N GLY A 356 0.84 -11.11 -19.11
CA GLY A 356 1.91 -10.23 -19.61
C GLY A 356 1.81 -8.79 -19.06
N GLY A 357 1.36 -8.62 -17.81
CA GLY A 357 1.16 -7.30 -17.20
C GLY A 357 -0.11 -6.56 -17.62
N ARG A 358 -0.95 -7.18 -18.46
CA ARG A 358 -2.25 -6.67 -18.91
C ARG A 358 -3.38 -7.38 -18.18
N LEU A 359 -4.51 -6.69 -18.04
CA LEU A 359 -5.71 -7.18 -17.36
C LEU A 359 -6.82 -7.41 -18.39
N PHE A 360 -7.50 -8.53 -18.27
CA PHE A 360 -8.58 -8.94 -19.17
C PHE A 360 -9.79 -9.39 -18.34
N SER A 361 -10.99 -9.12 -18.83
CA SER A 361 -12.18 -9.78 -18.31
C SER A 361 -12.13 -11.29 -18.64
N ALA A 362 -12.58 -12.13 -17.73
CA ALA A 362 -12.55 -13.57 -17.93
C ALA A 362 -13.98 -14.17 -17.92
#